data_622013a4d3b3f9fb8741a5f2eedad90f
#
_entry.id   622013a4d3b3f9fb8741a5f2eedad90f
#
_cell.length_a   1.000
_cell.length_b   1.000
_cell.length_c   1.000
_cell.angle_alpha   90.00
_cell.angle_beta   90.00
_cell.angle_gamma   90.00
#
_symmetry.space_group_name_H-M   'P 1'
#
loop_
_entity.id
_entity.type
_entity.pdbx_description
1 polymer ?
#
loop_
_entity_poly.entity_id
_entity_poly.type
_entity_poly.pdbx_seq_one_letter_code
_entity_poly.pdbx_strand_id
1 'polypeptide(L)'
;GYLNFAAALDNNKKLRNEIFNFGPGFENTYTVKDLVTEMSKYWSKVQWSDHSNENYGPTETNLLHLNCDKAKMYLDWEAIWDFENTVKHTSNWYKSFYENGNYQDLSFEQIKLYLGQLTSIKK
;
A
#
# COMPACT_ATOMS: atom_id res chain seq x y z
N GLY A 1 -4.04 0.33 7.10
CA GLY A 1 -3.28 0.08 8.31
C GLY A 1 -3.32 1.25 9.28
N TYR A 2 -2.81 2.40 8.88
CA TYR A 2 -2.73 3.58 9.76
C TYR A 2 -4.07 4.06 10.30
N LEU A 3 -5.12 4.08 9.48
CA LEU A 3 -6.46 4.46 9.94
C LEU A 3 -7.04 3.45 10.93
N ASN A 4 -6.79 2.14 10.70
CA ASN A 4 -7.19 1.10 11.65
C ASN A 4 -6.43 1.25 12.98
N PHE A 5 -5.12 1.49 12.92
CA PHE A 5 -4.32 1.72 14.12
C PHE A 5 -4.77 2.97 14.89
N ALA A 6 -5.06 4.09 14.20
CA ALA A 6 -5.57 5.29 14.83
C ALA A 6 -6.91 5.04 15.58
N ALA A 7 -7.85 4.34 14.94
CA ALA A 7 -9.11 3.96 15.56
C ALA A 7 -8.90 3.00 16.75
N ALA A 8 -7.94 2.07 16.67
CA ALA A 8 -7.62 1.16 17.78
C ALA A 8 -7.01 1.88 18.98
N LEU A 9 -6.22 2.95 18.76
CA LEU A 9 -5.62 3.76 19.82
C LEU A 9 -6.67 4.46 20.71
N ASP A 10 -7.78 4.87 20.15
CA ASP A 10 -8.87 5.50 20.91
C ASP A 10 -9.49 4.50 21.90
N ASN A 11 -9.58 3.24 21.53
CA ASN A 11 -10.21 2.19 22.33
C ASN A 11 -9.22 1.44 23.25
N ASN A 12 -7.92 1.45 22.92
CA ASN A 12 -6.89 0.70 23.65
C ASN A 12 -5.61 1.50 23.87
N LYS A 13 -5.53 2.14 25.03
CA LYS A 13 -4.37 2.97 25.41
C LYS A 13 -3.06 2.19 25.55
N LYS A 14 -3.11 0.84 25.66
CA LYS A 14 -1.90 0.00 25.72
C LYS A 14 -1.13 0.00 24.40
N LEU A 15 -1.79 0.36 23.30
CA LEU A 15 -1.16 0.43 21.96
C LEU A 15 -0.33 1.70 21.73
N ARG A 16 -0.31 2.66 22.66
CA ARG A 16 0.33 3.98 22.46
C ARG A 16 1.83 3.97 22.21
N ASN A 17 2.52 2.93 22.68
CA ASN A 17 3.97 2.78 22.50
C ASN A 17 4.33 1.60 21.60
N GLU A 18 3.33 1.06 20.90
CA GLU A 18 3.52 -0.08 20.03
C GLU A 18 3.86 0.37 18.61
N ILE A 19 4.70 -0.40 17.94
CA ILE A 19 5.12 -0.17 16.56
C ILE A 19 4.54 -1.31 15.72
N PHE A 20 3.95 -0.97 14.58
CA PHE A 20 3.35 -1.91 13.64
C PHE A 20 3.90 -1.72 12.23
N ASN A 21 4.12 -2.83 11.55
CA ASN A 21 4.33 -2.86 10.11
C ASN A 21 3.01 -3.16 9.40
N PHE A 22 2.82 -2.53 8.25
CA PHE A 22 1.69 -2.78 7.36
C PHE A 22 2.23 -3.02 5.96
N GLY A 23 1.92 -4.17 5.38
CA GLY A 23 2.39 -4.58 4.07
C GLY A 23 1.60 -5.76 3.52
N PRO A 24 1.91 -6.19 2.30
CA PRO A 24 1.30 -7.39 1.70
C PRO A 24 1.77 -8.67 2.41
N GLY A 25 1.08 -9.77 2.17
CA GLY A 25 1.49 -11.10 2.61
C GLY A 25 2.81 -11.56 1.96
N PHE A 26 3.49 -12.51 2.60
CA PHE A 26 4.79 -13.02 2.15
C PHE A 26 4.76 -13.70 0.78
N GLU A 27 3.61 -14.20 0.36
CA GLU A 27 3.40 -14.83 -0.94
C GLU A 27 3.48 -13.83 -2.11
N ASN A 28 3.38 -12.55 -1.82
CA ASN A 28 3.33 -11.46 -2.80
C ASN A 28 4.71 -10.82 -2.95
N THR A 29 5.58 -11.44 -3.75
CA THR A 29 6.92 -10.91 -4.05
C THR A 29 6.92 -10.26 -5.42
N TYR A 30 7.02 -8.94 -5.45
CA TYR A 30 7.08 -8.15 -6.68
C TYR A 30 8.35 -7.31 -6.70
N THR A 31 8.94 -7.18 -7.88
CA THR A 31 10.09 -6.32 -8.10
C THR A 31 9.65 -4.86 -8.32
N VAL A 32 10.58 -3.93 -8.21
CA VAL A 32 10.32 -2.51 -8.59
C VAL A 32 9.89 -2.42 -10.05
N LYS A 33 10.46 -3.25 -10.92
CA LYS A 33 10.08 -3.35 -12.33
C LYS A 33 8.61 -3.74 -12.49
N ASP A 34 8.16 -4.76 -11.74
CA ASP A 34 6.76 -5.19 -11.78
C ASP A 34 5.83 -4.07 -11.32
N LEU A 35 6.19 -3.37 -10.23
CA LEU A 35 5.44 -2.25 -9.71
C LEU A 35 5.30 -1.13 -10.76
N VAL A 36 6.40 -0.69 -11.34
CA VAL A 36 6.38 0.42 -12.31
C VAL A 36 5.69 0.00 -13.61
N THR A 37 5.86 -1.25 -14.04
CA THR A 37 5.15 -1.81 -15.18
C THR A 37 3.64 -1.82 -14.94
N GLU A 38 3.20 -2.25 -13.77
CA GLU A 38 1.79 -2.25 -13.41
C GLU A 38 1.22 -0.82 -13.33
N MET A 39 1.96 0.12 -12.70
CA MET A 39 1.57 1.53 -12.62
C MET A 39 1.38 2.17 -14.00
N SER A 40 2.23 1.84 -14.96
CA SER A 40 2.18 2.39 -16.32
C SER A 40 0.87 2.05 -17.07
N LYS A 41 0.17 0.98 -16.68
CA LYS A 41 -1.14 0.62 -17.23
C LYS A 41 -2.23 1.67 -16.89
N TYR A 42 -2.10 2.33 -15.75
CA TYR A 42 -3.08 3.30 -15.25
C TYR A 42 -2.67 4.75 -15.48
N TRP A 43 -1.36 4.98 -15.60
CA TRP A 43 -0.81 6.31 -15.81
C TRP A 43 0.36 6.30 -16.79
N SER A 44 0.09 6.71 -18.04
CA SER A 44 1.04 6.64 -19.16
C SER A 44 2.32 7.48 -19.00
N LYS A 45 2.34 8.43 -18.05
CA LYS A 45 3.55 9.20 -17.72
C LYS A 45 4.54 8.43 -16.84
N VAL A 46 4.11 7.32 -16.26
CA VAL A 46 5.01 6.42 -15.50
C VAL A 46 5.86 5.65 -16.48
N GLN A 47 7.16 5.90 -16.44
CA GLN A 47 8.16 5.24 -17.27
C GLN A 47 9.32 4.80 -16.38
N TRP A 48 9.98 3.73 -16.75
CA TRP A 48 11.19 3.34 -16.09
C TRP A 48 12.29 3.02 -17.11
N SER A 49 13.54 3.23 -16.71
CA SER A 49 14.72 2.86 -17.46
C SER A 49 15.66 2.07 -16.54
N ASP A 50 16.26 1.03 -17.10
CA ASP A 50 17.19 0.20 -16.35
C ASP A 50 18.58 0.85 -16.36
N HIS A 51 19.04 1.26 -15.20
CA HIS A 51 20.38 1.80 -14.96
C HIS A 51 21.24 0.84 -14.09
N SER A 52 20.87 -0.43 -14.00
CA SER A 52 21.55 -1.43 -13.15
C SER A 52 23.03 -1.60 -13.48
N ASN A 53 23.46 -1.23 -14.68
CA ASN A 53 24.88 -1.27 -15.10
C ASN A 53 25.68 -0.02 -14.66
N GLU A 54 25.01 1.00 -14.11
CA GLU A 54 25.64 2.20 -13.62
C GLU A 54 25.89 2.04 -12.11
N ASN A 55 27.15 2.26 -11.67
CA ASN A 55 27.54 2.14 -10.26
C ASN A 55 26.92 3.27 -9.41
N TYR A 56 25.63 3.22 -9.15
CA TYR A 56 24.94 4.14 -8.24
C TYR A 56 24.82 3.57 -6.84
N GLY A 57 25.83 3.80 -6.01
CA GLY A 57 25.73 3.61 -4.56
C GLY A 57 25.69 2.17 -4.05
N PRO A 58 25.38 1.97 -2.77
CA PRO A 58 25.32 0.65 -2.16
C PRO A 58 24.19 -0.18 -2.76
N THR A 59 24.47 -1.47 -2.98
CA THR A 59 23.52 -2.44 -3.49
C THR A 59 22.31 -2.52 -2.55
N GLU A 60 21.12 -2.18 -3.06
CA GLU A 60 19.88 -2.38 -2.30
C GLU A 60 19.64 -3.88 -2.04
N THR A 61 18.99 -4.17 -0.93
CA THR A 61 18.59 -5.54 -0.59
C THR A 61 17.60 -6.04 -1.64
N ASN A 62 17.89 -7.15 -2.29
CA ASN A 62 17.06 -7.70 -3.38
C ASN A 62 15.64 -8.06 -2.94
N LEU A 63 15.41 -8.23 -1.64
CA LEU A 63 14.12 -8.59 -1.08
C LEU A 63 13.95 -7.94 0.29
N LEU A 64 12.95 -7.10 0.43
CA LEU A 64 12.54 -6.53 1.71
C LEU A 64 11.09 -6.93 1.98
N HIS A 65 10.89 -7.81 2.94
CA HIS A 65 9.56 -8.15 3.45
C HIS A 65 9.35 -7.57 4.85
N LEU A 66 8.18 -6.99 5.05
CA LEU A 66 7.73 -6.54 6.36
C LEU A 66 6.95 -7.68 7.04
N ASN A 67 7.35 -8.07 8.25
CA ASN A 67 6.52 -8.94 9.07
C ASN A 67 5.34 -8.14 9.65
N CYS A 68 4.13 -8.51 9.29
CA CYS A 68 2.87 -7.87 9.68
C CYS A 68 2.07 -8.67 10.71
N ASP A 69 2.61 -9.76 11.27
CA ASP A 69 1.91 -10.64 12.21
C ASP A 69 1.40 -9.89 13.43
N LYS A 70 2.17 -8.91 13.91
CA LYS A 70 1.75 -8.07 15.03
C LYS A 70 0.51 -7.24 14.71
N ALA A 71 0.42 -6.69 13.50
CA ALA A 71 -0.77 -5.95 13.05
C ALA A 71 -1.99 -6.87 12.97
N LYS A 72 -1.80 -8.10 12.49
CA LYS A 72 -2.86 -9.13 12.49
C LYS A 72 -3.32 -9.48 13.89
N MET A 73 -2.38 -9.76 14.81
CA MET A 73 -2.70 -10.21 16.18
C MET A 73 -3.37 -9.12 17.03
N TYR A 74 -2.91 -7.90 16.95
CA TYR A 74 -3.34 -6.82 17.87
C TYR A 74 -4.40 -5.90 17.28
N LEU A 75 -4.46 -5.77 15.95
CA LEU A 75 -5.36 -4.86 15.24
C LEU A 75 -6.37 -5.59 14.36
N ASP A 76 -6.29 -6.93 14.29
CA ASP A 76 -7.08 -7.73 13.33
C ASP A 76 -6.99 -7.15 11.90
N TRP A 77 -5.77 -6.72 11.53
CA TRP A 77 -5.51 -6.08 10.25
C TRP A 77 -4.72 -6.99 9.30
N GLU A 78 -5.25 -7.14 8.12
CA GLU A 78 -4.59 -7.75 6.96
C GLU A 78 -4.83 -6.88 5.73
N ALA A 79 -3.90 -6.94 4.75
CA ALA A 79 -4.13 -6.32 3.45
C ALA A 79 -5.23 -7.09 2.72
N ILE A 80 -6.30 -6.39 2.32
CA ILE A 80 -7.42 -7.01 1.59
C ILE A 80 -7.33 -6.79 0.07
N TRP A 81 -6.53 -5.84 -0.37
CA TRP A 81 -6.26 -5.64 -1.79
C TRP A 81 -5.01 -6.40 -2.20
N ASP A 82 -5.12 -7.08 -3.34
CA ASP A 82 -3.99 -7.66 -4.04
C ASP A 82 -3.07 -6.58 -4.62
N PHE A 83 -1.99 -7.02 -5.24
CA PHE A 83 -1.02 -6.13 -5.85
C PHE A 83 -1.65 -5.23 -6.92
N GLU A 84 -2.42 -5.80 -7.84
CA GLU A 84 -3.00 -5.07 -8.97
C GLU A 84 -3.97 -3.99 -8.49
N ASN A 85 -4.88 -4.30 -7.57
CA ASN A 85 -5.80 -3.33 -7.00
C ASN A 85 -5.09 -2.24 -6.21
N THR A 86 -4.08 -2.61 -5.42
CA THR A 86 -3.27 -1.63 -4.66
C THR A 86 -2.56 -0.66 -5.62
N VAL A 87 -1.89 -1.18 -6.65
CA VAL A 87 -1.18 -0.36 -7.64
C VAL A 87 -2.16 0.51 -8.44
N LYS A 88 -3.29 -0.03 -8.85
CA LYS A 88 -4.35 0.70 -9.57
C LYS A 88 -4.82 1.92 -8.77
N HIS A 89 -5.21 1.70 -7.51
CA HIS A 89 -5.72 2.78 -6.66
C HIS A 89 -4.65 3.83 -6.36
N THR A 90 -3.43 3.39 -6.09
CA THR A 90 -2.28 4.28 -5.87
C THR A 90 -1.97 5.10 -7.12
N SER A 91 -1.88 4.47 -8.29
CA SER A 91 -1.58 5.15 -9.56
C SER A 91 -2.65 6.18 -9.92
N ASN A 92 -3.93 5.84 -9.75
CA ASN A 92 -5.03 6.75 -10.02
C ASN A 92 -5.00 7.96 -9.07
N TRP A 93 -4.61 7.76 -7.81
CA TRP A 93 -4.47 8.86 -6.86
C TRP A 93 -3.34 9.81 -7.25
N TYR A 94 -2.15 9.29 -7.56
CA TYR A 94 -1.02 10.12 -8.01
C TYR A 94 -1.32 10.81 -9.34
N LYS A 95 -1.94 10.11 -10.30
CA LYS A 95 -2.38 10.72 -11.55
C LYS A 95 -3.31 11.90 -11.28
N SER A 96 -4.33 11.72 -10.44
CA SER A 96 -5.27 12.78 -10.08
C SER A 96 -4.55 13.96 -9.43
N PHE A 97 -3.60 13.70 -8.52
CA PHE A 97 -2.82 14.73 -7.84
C PHE A 97 -1.98 15.56 -8.83
N TYR A 98 -1.21 14.90 -9.71
CA TYR A 98 -0.29 15.58 -10.63
C TYR A 98 -0.99 16.16 -11.87
N GLU A 99 -2.17 15.71 -12.22
CA GLU A 99 -2.94 16.21 -13.36
C GLU A 99 -4.07 17.17 -12.94
N ASN A 100 -3.97 17.77 -11.76
CA ASN A 100 -4.94 18.71 -11.21
C ASN A 100 -6.37 18.16 -11.11
N GLY A 101 -6.49 16.86 -10.88
CA GLY A 101 -7.76 16.21 -10.59
C GLY A 101 -8.20 16.41 -9.13
N ASN A 102 -9.40 15.94 -8.82
CA ASN A 102 -9.93 15.98 -7.46
C ASN A 102 -9.46 14.76 -6.64
N TYR A 103 -8.21 14.75 -6.23
CA TYR A 103 -7.62 13.66 -5.44
C TYR A 103 -8.21 13.56 -4.01
N GLN A 104 -8.82 14.62 -3.49
CA GLN A 104 -9.47 14.60 -2.18
C GLN A 104 -10.73 13.74 -2.21
N ASP A 105 -11.63 13.99 -3.17
CA ASP A 105 -12.83 13.15 -3.33
C ASP A 105 -12.45 11.72 -3.68
N LEU A 106 -11.45 11.53 -4.53
CA LEU A 106 -10.92 10.20 -4.85
C LEU A 106 -10.41 9.45 -3.60
N SER A 107 -9.75 10.16 -2.66
CA SER A 107 -9.34 9.57 -1.38
C SER A 107 -10.54 9.09 -0.56
N PHE A 108 -11.61 9.89 -0.47
CA PHE A 108 -12.83 9.48 0.21
C PHE A 108 -13.52 8.30 -0.46
N GLU A 109 -13.58 8.28 -1.78
CA GLU A 109 -14.13 7.15 -2.54
C GLU A 109 -13.33 5.86 -2.30
N GLN A 110 -12.01 5.94 -2.35
CA GLN A 110 -11.14 4.78 -2.08
C GLN A 110 -11.31 4.26 -0.64
N ILE A 111 -11.41 5.15 0.35
CA ILE A 111 -11.67 4.75 1.73
C ILE A 111 -13.03 4.05 1.86
N LYS A 112 -14.08 4.60 1.27
CA LYS A 112 -15.41 3.97 1.28
C LYS A 112 -15.42 2.60 0.62
N LEU A 113 -14.74 2.47 -0.53
CA LEU A 113 -14.59 1.20 -1.24
C LEU A 113 -13.88 0.16 -0.37
N TYR A 114 -12.75 0.54 0.22
CA TYR A 114 -11.95 -0.34 1.09
C TYR A 114 -12.77 -0.82 2.29
N LEU A 115 -13.45 0.10 2.98
CA LEU A 115 -14.28 -0.24 4.14
C LEU A 115 -15.47 -1.13 3.77
N GLY A 116 -16.10 -0.91 2.61
CA GLY A 116 -17.17 -1.76 2.11
C GLY A 116 -16.69 -3.20 1.86
N GLN A 117 -15.53 -3.37 1.25
CA GLN A 117 -14.92 -4.69 1.01
C GLN A 117 -14.50 -5.37 2.31
N LEU A 118 -13.91 -4.63 3.25
CA LEU A 118 -13.52 -5.15 4.56
C LEU A 118 -14.73 -5.71 5.33
N THR A 119 -15.87 -5.01 5.28
CA THR A 119 -17.11 -5.47 5.94
C THR A 119 -17.67 -6.73 5.29
N SER A 120 -17.45 -6.94 3.99
CA SER A 120 -17.92 -8.12 3.27
C SER A 120 -17.06 -9.36 3.55
N ILE A 121 -15.78 -9.19 3.82
CA ILE A 121 -14.85 -10.30 4.11
C ILE A 121 -15.01 -10.81 5.56
N LYS A 122 -15.39 -9.92 6.49
CA LYS A 122 -15.53 -10.25 7.92
C LYS A 122 -16.92 -10.78 8.29
N LYS A 123 -17.79 -11.04 7.34
CA LYS A 123 -19.07 -11.75 7.51
C LYS A 123 -18.92 -13.23 7.20
#